data_01e36f79a46c0bb8315102fce4107ecb
#
_entry.id   01e36f79a46c0bb8315102fce4107ecb
#
_cell.length_a   1.000
_cell.length_b   1.000
_cell.length_c   1.000
_cell.angle_alpha   90.00
_cell.angle_beta   90.00
_cell.angle_gamma   90.00
#
_symmetry.space_group_name_H-M   'P 1'
#
loop_
_entity.id
_entity.type
_entity.pdbx_description
1 polymer ?
#
loop_
_entity_poly.entity_id
_entity_poly.type
_entity_poly.pdbx_seq_one_letter_code
_entity_poly.pdbx_strand_id
1 'polypeptide(L)'
;IQNCMLKTFSIGGVHPHENKLSAHQPIIKAEIPAKAVILLGQHIGAPAKPIVAKGDVVKVGTKIAEPGGFVSAAIHSSVSGKVAKIDTVIDASGYPKPAIFIDVDGDEWEESIDRTETLVRECNLTSEEIVKKIANAGIVGLGGACFPTQVKLCPPPAFKAECVIINAVECEPYLTADHQLMLEHAEEIMVGVSILMKAVKVNKAFIGIENNKPDAIQLMAKVASSYAGIEVVALKVQYPQGGEKQLIDAITCLLYTSPSPRDSTSS
;
A
#
# COMPACT_ATOMS: atom_id res chain seq x y z
N ILE A 1 -30.54 -14.40 4.81
CA ILE A 1 -29.15 -14.02 5.17
C ILE A 1 -28.91 -14.66 6.53
N GLN A 2 -28.14 -15.76 6.54
CA GLN A 2 -27.73 -16.45 7.77
C GLN A 2 -27.00 -15.45 8.68
N ASN A 3 -27.34 -15.49 9.95
CA ASN A 3 -26.68 -14.77 11.05
C ASN A 3 -25.25 -15.31 11.22
N CYS A 4 -24.37 -15.04 10.26
CA CYS A 4 -22.95 -15.31 10.40
C CYS A 4 -22.40 -14.23 11.35
N MET A 5 -21.94 -14.59 12.54
CA MET A 5 -21.26 -13.64 13.43
C MET A 5 -20.10 -13.02 12.67
N LEU A 6 -20.08 -11.67 12.58
CA LEU A 6 -18.99 -10.93 11.98
C LEU A 6 -17.69 -11.27 12.71
N LYS A 7 -16.63 -11.52 11.96
CA LYS A 7 -15.31 -11.79 12.53
C LYS A 7 -14.73 -10.51 13.12
N THR A 8 -13.97 -10.66 14.21
CA THR A 8 -13.25 -9.59 14.88
C THR A 8 -12.12 -10.22 15.70
N PHE A 9 -11.16 -9.40 16.13
CA PHE A 9 -10.13 -9.83 17.07
C PHE A 9 -10.71 -10.06 18.48
N SER A 10 -10.03 -10.90 19.25
CA SER A 10 -10.58 -11.51 20.47
C SER A 10 -10.62 -10.58 21.69
N ILE A 11 -9.68 -9.66 21.85
CA ILE A 11 -9.49 -8.87 23.08
C ILE A 11 -9.30 -7.38 22.79
N GLY A 12 -10.07 -6.54 23.49
CA GLY A 12 -9.92 -5.09 23.48
C GLY A 12 -10.70 -4.41 22.36
N GLY A 13 -10.24 -3.21 22.01
CA GLY A 13 -10.86 -2.38 21.00
C GLY A 13 -11.85 -1.35 21.56
N VAL A 14 -12.06 -0.31 20.77
CA VAL A 14 -12.96 0.81 21.08
C VAL A 14 -13.83 1.13 19.87
N HIS A 15 -14.89 1.90 20.08
CA HIS A 15 -15.81 2.32 19.03
C HIS A 15 -15.82 3.87 18.93
N PRO A 16 -14.82 4.48 18.27
CA PRO A 16 -14.80 5.92 18.04
C PRO A 16 -15.90 6.32 17.05
N HIS A 17 -16.30 7.59 17.08
CA HIS A 17 -17.16 8.14 16.04
C HIS A 17 -16.44 8.09 14.70
N GLU A 18 -17.05 7.50 13.68
CA GLU A 18 -16.38 7.23 12.39
C GLU A 18 -16.06 8.50 11.61
N ASN A 19 -16.92 9.51 11.66
CA ASN A 19 -16.76 10.82 10.99
C ASN A 19 -16.31 10.71 9.52
N LYS A 20 -16.86 9.77 8.75
CA LYS A 20 -16.50 9.52 7.34
C LYS A 20 -17.09 10.63 6.43
N LEU A 21 -16.65 11.90 6.63
CA LEU A 21 -17.21 13.09 6.00
C LEU A 21 -17.08 13.12 4.47
N SER A 22 -16.05 12.47 3.94
CA SER A 22 -15.79 12.35 2.49
C SER A 22 -16.27 11.03 1.88
N ALA A 23 -17.07 10.24 2.61
CA ALA A 23 -17.64 9.00 2.09
C ALA A 23 -18.46 9.27 0.82
N HIS A 24 -18.36 8.34 -0.15
CA HIS A 24 -19.05 8.40 -1.45
C HIS A 24 -18.67 9.61 -2.34
N GLN A 25 -17.61 10.34 -2.01
CA GLN A 25 -17.05 11.31 -2.92
C GLN A 25 -16.07 10.62 -3.88
N PRO A 26 -16.14 10.89 -5.21
CA PRO A 26 -15.25 10.25 -6.17
C PRO A 26 -13.80 10.67 -5.94
N ILE A 27 -12.87 9.82 -6.34
CA ILE A 27 -11.44 10.18 -6.39
C ILE A 27 -11.26 11.26 -7.45
N ILE A 28 -10.70 12.40 -7.06
CA ILE A 28 -10.40 13.51 -7.97
C ILE A 28 -8.90 13.63 -8.20
N LYS A 29 -8.52 13.87 -9.45
CA LYS A 29 -7.13 14.15 -9.80
C LYS A 29 -6.76 15.55 -9.35
N ALA A 30 -5.70 15.67 -8.55
CA ALA A 30 -5.16 16.96 -8.13
C ALA A 30 -4.54 17.71 -9.31
N GLU A 31 -4.56 19.03 -9.28
CA GLU A 31 -3.83 19.86 -10.23
C GLU A 31 -2.32 19.69 -10.06
N ILE A 32 -1.59 19.82 -11.16
CA ILE A 32 -0.13 19.74 -11.13
C ILE A 32 0.40 21.01 -10.43
N PRO A 33 1.15 20.87 -9.31
CA PRO A 33 1.65 22.02 -8.58
C PRO A 33 2.82 22.69 -9.29
N ALA A 34 3.06 23.97 -9.04
CA ALA A 34 4.24 24.67 -9.58
C ALA A 34 5.57 24.20 -8.95
N LYS A 35 5.51 23.59 -7.75
CA LYS A 35 6.66 23.06 -7.03
C LYS A 35 6.29 21.77 -6.33
N ALA A 36 7.20 20.80 -6.33
CA ALA A 36 7.08 19.57 -5.56
C ALA A 36 8.22 19.44 -4.56
N VAL A 37 7.92 18.93 -3.37
CA VAL A 37 8.89 18.61 -2.32
C VAL A 37 8.76 17.14 -1.99
N ILE A 38 9.75 16.35 -2.38
CA ILE A 38 9.71 14.90 -2.23
C ILE A 38 10.64 14.50 -1.10
N LEU A 39 10.06 14.04 0.01
CA LEU A 39 10.80 13.55 1.17
C LEU A 39 11.60 12.30 0.84
N LEU A 40 12.81 12.16 1.37
CA LEU A 40 13.64 10.96 1.25
C LEU A 40 13.30 9.89 2.30
N GLY A 41 12.54 10.24 3.33
CA GLY A 41 12.04 9.35 4.38
C GLY A 41 10.53 9.11 4.26
N GLN A 42 10.07 8.49 3.17
CA GLN A 42 8.64 8.21 2.94
C GLN A 42 8.19 6.84 3.48
N HIS A 43 9.08 6.05 4.05
CA HIS A 43 8.84 4.70 4.53
C HIS A 43 9.61 4.44 5.82
N ILE A 44 9.24 3.39 6.53
CA ILE A 44 9.98 2.93 7.72
C ILE A 44 11.33 2.34 7.28
N GLY A 45 12.33 2.42 8.15
CA GLY A 45 13.68 1.93 7.91
C GLY A 45 14.64 3.03 7.48
N ALA A 46 15.66 2.68 6.72
CA ALA A 46 16.67 3.64 6.29
C ALA A 46 16.12 4.59 5.22
N PRO A 47 16.28 5.91 5.37
CA PRO A 47 15.89 6.87 4.33
C PRO A 47 16.54 6.54 2.99
N ALA A 48 15.85 6.82 1.89
CA ALA A 48 16.41 6.68 0.56
C ALA A 48 17.55 7.70 0.34
N LYS A 49 18.50 7.34 -0.51
CA LYS A 49 19.65 8.18 -0.87
C LYS A 49 19.40 8.83 -2.23
N PRO A 50 19.48 10.16 -2.35
CA PRO A 50 19.27 10.83 -3.63
C PRO A 50 20.34 10.42 -4.64
N ILE A 51 19.94 10.22 -5.89
CA ILE A 51 20.81 9.92 -7.03
C ILE A 51 20.78 11.02 -8.08
N VAL A 52 20.05 12.08 -7.83
CA VAL A 52 19.96 13.28 -8.67
C VAL A 52 20.67 14.45 -8.00
N ALA A 53 21.05 15.47 -8.79
CA ALA A 53 21.68 16.68 -8.34
C ALA A 53 20.88 17.92 -8.74
N LYS A 54 21.21 19.08 -8.13
CA LYS A 54 20.64 20.35 -8.55
C LYS A 54 20.88 20.61 -10.04
N GLY A 55 19.82 20.89 -10.76
CA GLY A 55 19.86 21.17 -12.18
C GLY A 55 19.43 20.01 -13.06
N ASP A 56 19.36 18.80 -12.54
CA ASP A 56 18.90 17.62 -13.30
C ASP A 56 17.45 17.79 -13.73
N VAL A 57 17.15 17.35 -14.94
CA VAL A 57 15.78 17.29 -15.47
C VAL A 57 15.21 15.91 -15.15
N VAL A 58 14.00 15.88 -14.63
CA VAL A 58 13.27 14.66 -14.27
C VAL A 58 11.90 14.64 -14.92
N LYS A 59 11.40 13.43 -15.19
CA LYS A 59 10.05 13.17 -15.67
C LYS A 59 9.24 12.47 -14.59
N VAL A 60 7.92 12.41 -14.75
CA VAL A 60 7.10 11.53 -13.90
C VAL A 60 7.59 10.09 -14.05
N GLY A 61 7.94 9.45 -12.95
CA GLY A 61 8.50 8.10 -12.93
C GLY A 61 10.03 8.02 -12.94
N THR A 62 10.75 9.12 -13.18
CA THR A 62 12.23 9.12 -13.05
C THR A 62 12.61 8.73 -11.62
N LYS A 63 13.47 7.71 -11.49
CA LYS A 63 14.01 7.32 -10.18
C LYS A 63 14.95 8.42 -9.69
N ILE A 64 14.63 9.03 -8.55
CA ILE A 64 15.36 10.16 -7.97
C ILE A 64 16.11 9.80 -6.68
N ALA A 65 15.78 8.65 -6.08
CA ALA A 65 16.52 8.12 -4.94
C ALA A 65 16.53 6.60 -4.91
N GLU A 66 17.62 6.03 -4.42
CA GLU A 66 17.84 4.60 -4.22
C GLU A 66 17.59 4.18 -2.77
N PRO A 67 17.25 2.89 -2.50
CA PRO A 67 17.16 2.39 -1.15
C PRO A 67 18.43 2.64 -0.34
N GLY A 68 18.27 3.15 0.89
CA GLY A 68 19.38 3.43 1.80
C GLY A 68 19.86 2.23 2.60
N GLY A 69 19.13 1.10 2.57
CA GLY A 69 19.41 -0.11 3.32
C GLY A 69 18.49 -1.26 2.94
N PHE A 70 18.52 -2.37 3.70
CA PHE A 70 17.67 -3.54 3.44
C PHE A 70 16.18 -3.20 3.57
N VAL A 71 15.79 -2.56 4.67
CA VAL A 71 14.43 -2.02 4.86
C VAL A 71 14.45 -0.59 4.35
N SER A 72 14.19 -0.42 3.09
CA SER A 72 14.16 0.86 2.38
C SER A 72 13.50 0.65 1.01
N ALA A 73 13.08 1.73 0.34
CA ALA A 73 12.49 1.69 -0.98
C ALA A 73 13.05 2.79 -1.89
N ALA A 74 13.06 2.55 -3.19
CA ALA A 74 13.36 3.56 -4.18
C ALA A 74 12.28 4.66 -4.19
N ILE A 75 12.65 5.87 -4.57
CA ILE A 75 11.73 6.99 -4.74
C ILE A 75 11.79 7.48 -6.18
N HIS A 76 10.62 7.71 -6.76
CA HIS A 76 10.46 8.22 -8.10
C HIS A 76 9.83 9.60 -8.07
N SER A 77 10.14 10.42 -9.07
CA SER A 77 9.48 11.72 -9.23
C SER A 77 8.02 11.53 -9.59
N SER A 78 7.14 12.21 -8.89
CA SER A 78 5.70 12.29 -9.20
C SER A 78 5.36 13.42 -10.18
N VAL A 79 6.34 14.22 -10.58
CA VAL A 79 6.21 15.38 -11.46
C VAL A 79 7.35 15.43 -12.47
N SER A 80 7.14 16.13 -13.58
CA SER A 80 8.22 16.53 -14.49
C SER A 80 8.75 17.91 -14.13
N GLY A 81 10.01 18.19 -14.42
CA GLY A 81 10.62 19.47 -14.15
C GLY A 81 12.11 19.40 -13.86
N LYS A 82 12.60 20.37 -13.12
CA LYS A 82 14.02 20.52 -12.81
C LYS A 82 14.27 20.47 -11.31
N VAL A 83 15.26 19.69 -10.88
CA VAL A 83 15.69 19.64 -9.48
C VAL A 83 16.28 21.02 -9.09
N ALA A 84 15.56 21.74 -8.24
CA ALA A 84 15.96 23.05 -7.77
C ALA A 84 17.06 22.97 -6.71
N LYS A 85 16.90 22.06 -5.75
CA LYS A 85 17.86 21.78 -4.69
C LYS A 85 17.56 20.46 -3.98
N ILE A 86 18.54 19.97 -3.24
CA ILE A 86 18.37 18.94 -2.21
C ILE A 86 18.68 19.62 -0.88
N ASP A 87 17.71 19.60 0.04
CA ASP A 87 17.76 20.35 1.29
C ASP A 87 16.87 19.70 2.33
N THR A 88 16.69 20.32 3.47
CA THR A 88 15.75 19.89 4.50
C THR A 88 14.43 20.65 4.44
N VAL A 89 13.35 20.00 4.85
CA VAL A 89 12.04 20.60 5.07
C VAL A 89 11.48 20.13 6.41
N ILE A 90 10.74 20.96 7.10
CA ILE A 90 10.01 20.56 8.30
C ILE A 90 8.81 19.70 7.86
N ASP A 91 8.76 18.45 8.29
CA ASP A 91 7.65 17.54 8.02
C ASP A 91 6.55 17.64 9.11
N ALA A 92 5.52 16.81 9.01
CA ALA A 92 4.42 16.78 9.96
C ALA A 92 4.85 16.40 11.41
N SER A 93 6.03 15.83 11.59
CA SER A 93 6.59 15.55 12.93
C SER A 93 7.21 16.78 13.60
N GLY A 94 7.33 17.90 12.88
CA GLY A 94 7.97 19.12 13.35
C GLY A 94 9.51 19.11 13.28
N TYR A 95 10.11 18.09 12.69
CA TYR A 95 11.56 17.96 12.56
C TYR A 95 12.03 18.14 11.12
N PRO A 96 13.26 18.68 10.91
CA PRO A 96 13.83 18.80 9.58
C PRO A 96 14.12 17.40 8.98
N LYS A 97 13.66 17.16 7.77
CA LYS A 97 13.85 15.91 7.01
C LYS A 97 14.44 16.24 5.64
N PRO A 98 15.36 15.40 5.13
CA PRO A 98 15.93 15.60 3.82
C PRO A 98 14.89 15.40 2.72
N ALA A 99 14.91 16.29 1.73
CA ALA A 99 13.97 16.31 0.61
C ALA A 99 14.61 16.79 -0.69
N ILE A 100 14.03 16.37 -1.81
CA ILE A 100 14.33 16.85 -3.14
C ILE A 100 13.26 17.87 -3.52
N PHE A 101 13.68 19.08 -3.90
CA PHE A 101 12.82 20.16 -4.36
C PHE A 101 12.85 20.21 -5.88
N ILE A 102 11.69 20.19 -6.52
CA ILE A 102 11.54 20.22 -7.98
C ILE A 102 10.70 21.43 -8.36
N ASP A 103 11.24 22.29 -9.22
CA ASP A 103 10.46 23.29 -9.96
C ASP A 103 9.78 22.56 -11.10
N VAL A 104 8.45 22.52 -11.06
CA VAL A 104 7.64 21.68 -11.95
C VAL A 104 7.48 22.39 -13.30
N ASP A 105 7.67 21.64 -14.38
CA ASP A 105 7.50 22.11 -15.75
C ASP A 105 6.90 20.98 -16.60
N GLY A 106 5.75 21.25 -17.20
CA GLY A 106 5.03 20.30 -18.03
C GLY A 106 4.41 19.11 -17.29
N ASP A 107 4.10 18.06 -18.04
CA ASP A 107 3.59 16.73 -17.56
C ASP A 107 4.23 15.63 -18.42
N GLU A 108 5.57 15.62 -18.46
CA GLU A 108 6.32 14.63 -19.21
C GLU A 108 6.51 13.35 -18.35
N TRP A 109 6.31 12.20 -18.98
CA TRP A 109 6.40 10.89 -18.35
C TRP A 109 7.57 10.08 -18.93
N GLU A 110 8.14 9.21 -18.11
CA GLU A 110 9.10 8.21 -18.60
C GLU A 110 8.43 7.33 -19.67
N GLU A 111 9.13 7.07 -20.77
CA GLU A 111 8.60 6.27 -21.89
C GLU A 111 8.26 4.83 -21.49
N SER A 112 8.86 4.33 -20.43
CA SER A 112 8.61 2.99 -19.90
C SER A 112 7.29 2.84 -19.15
N ILE A 113 6.58 3.94 -18.87
CA ILE A 113 5.32 3.95 -18.14
C ILE A 113 4.17 3.85 -19.13
N ASP A 114 3.43 2.74 -19.05
CA ASP A 114 2.17 2.58 -19.77
C ASP A 114 1.10 3.46 -19.12
N ARG A 115 0.59 4.42 -19.90
CA ARG A 115 -0.48 5.35 -19.50
C ARG A 115 -1.85 4.94 -20.01
N THR A 116 -1.94 3.80 -20.65
CA THR A 116 -3.24 3.29 -21.12
C THR A 116 -4.08 2.81 -19.92
N GLU A 117 -5.39 2.91 -20.06
CA GLU A 117 -6.33 2.42 -19.06
C GLU A 117 -6.56 0.88 -19.19
N THR A 118 -5.78 0.21 -20.02
CA THR A 118 -5.93 -1.21 -20.27
C THR A 118 -5.38 -2.03 -19.11
N LEU A 119 -6.25 -2.68 -18.37
CA LEU A 119 -5.85 -3.57 -17.28
C LEU A 119 -5.27 -4.89 -17.82
N VAL A 120 -3.98 -5.12 -17.58
CA VAL A 120 -3.31 -6.40 -17.86
C VAL A 120 -3.58 -7.37 -16.72
N ARG A 121 -4.45 -8.35 -16.95
CA ARG A 121 -4.88 -9.33 -15.94
C ARG A 121 -3.89 -10.47 -15.72
N GLU A 122 -3.09 -10.80 -16.72
CA GLU A 122 -2.14 -11.90 -16.63
C GLU A 122 -0.73 -11.43 -16.27
N CYS A 123 -0.14 -12.08 -15.30
CA CYS A 123 1.25 -11.85 -14.91
C CYS A 123 2.09 -13.10 -15.24
N ASN A 124 2.95 -13.01 -16.27
CA ASN A 124 3.82 -14.10 -16.71
C ASN A 124 5.19 -14.11 -16.00
N LEU A 125 5.44 -13.18 -15.08
CA LEU A 125 6.70 -13.08 -14.34
C LEU A 125 6.81 -14.19 -13.28
N THR A 126 8.03 -14.60 -12.99
CA THR A 126 8.33 -15.47 -11.85
C THR A 126 8.21 -14.72 -10.53
N SER A 127 8.18 -15.43 -9.39
CA SER A 127 8.15 -14.84 -8.05
C SER A 127 9.30 -13.84 -7.85
N GLU A 128 10.49 -14.22 -8.24
CA GLU A 128 11.72 -13.44 -8.09
C GLU A 128 11.68 -12.16 -8.96
N GLU A 129 11.17 -12.27 -10.18
CA GLU A 129 10.99 -11.12 -11.08
C GLU A 129 9.93 -10.14 -10.57
N ILE A 130 8.83 -10.67 -9.99
CA ILE A 130 7.79 -9.83 -9.36
C ILE A 130 8.39 -9.02 -8.21
N VAL A 131 9.10 -9.69 -7.29
CA VAL A 131 9.73 -9.03 -6.13
C VAL A 131 10.72 -7.96 -6.59
N LYS A 132 11.57 -8.27 -7.60
CA LYS A 132 12.49 -7.31 -8.17
C LYS A 132 11.82 -6.12 -8.82
N LYS A 133 10.70 -6.35 -9.54
CA LYS A 133 9.92 -5.27 -10.16
C LYS A 133 9.29 -4.37 -9.11
N ILE A 134 8.70 -4.95 -8.05
CA ILE A 134 8.14 -4.22 -6.91
C ILE A 134 9.21 -3.36 -6.21
N ALA A 135 10.40 -3.94 -5.96
CA ALA A 135 11.52 -3.21 -5.37
C ALA A 135 11.98 -2.03 -6.24
N ASN A 136 12.12 -2.26 -7.56
CA ASN A 136 12.52 -1.23 -8.50
C ASN A 136 11.48 -0.10 -8.64
N ALA A 137 10.21 -0.43 -8.52
CA ALA A 137 9.12 0.54 -8.55
C ALA A 137 8.94 1.29 -7.22
N GLY A 138 9.67 0.91 -6.16
CA GLY A 138 9.60 1.58 -4.86
C GLY A 138 8.27 1.41 -4.15
N ILE A 139 7.56 0.29 -4.37
CA ILE A 139 6.24 0.05 -3.80
C ILE A 139 6.34 -0.19 -2.29
N VAL A 140 5.57 0.56 -1.53
CA VAL A 140 5.43 0.46 -0.08
C VAL A 140 3.98 0.29 0.31
N GLY A 141 3.71 -0.20 1.52
CA GLY A 141 2.37 -0.22 2.08
C GLY A 141 1.88 1.20 2.38
N LEU A 142 0.64 1.53 2.04
CA LEU A 142 0.07 2.87 2.24
C LEU A 142 -0.82 2.98 3.49
N GLY A 143 -0.88 1.94 4.31
CA GLY A 143 -1.67 1.88 5.53
C GLY A 143 -0.84 2.09 6.81
N GLY A 144 -0.23 3.25 7.00
CA GLY A 144 0.46 3.62 8.22
C GLY A 144 1.99 3.59 8.14
N ALA A 145 2.65 2.47 8.44
CA ALA A 145 4.13 2.41 8.53
C ALA A 145 4.87 2.56 7.20
N CYS A 146 4.19 2.55 6.08
CA CYS A 146 4.79 2.59 4.74
C CYS A 146 5.92 1.56 4.59
N PHE A 147 5.67 0.32 5.01
CA PHE A 147 6.66 -0.74 5.00
C PHE A 147 6.98 -1.17 3.56
N PRO A 148 8.27 -1.30 3.17
CA PRO A 148 8.66 -1.72 1.81
C PRO A 148 8.09 -3.09 1.45
N THR A 149 7.29 -3.13 0.39
CA THR A 149 6.53 -4.35 0.01
C THR A 149 7.44 -5.50 -0.38
N GLN A 150 8.56 -5.24 -1.07
CA GLN A 150 9.53 -6.28 -1.44
C GLN A 150 10.08 -7.03 -0.21
N VAL A 151 10.23 -6.35 0.94
CA VAL A 151 10.71 -6.99 2.17
C VAL A 151 9.66 -7.94 2.74
N LYS A 152 8.39 -7.54 2.72
CA LYS A 152 7.27 -8.42 3.12
C LYS A 152 7.15 -9.68 2.25
N LEU A 153 7.48 -9.57 0.96
CA LEU A 153 7.38 -10.68 0.02
C LEU A 153 8.57 -11.65 0.08
N CYS A 154 9.57 -11.36 0.90
CA CYS A 154 10.75 -12.18 1.13
C CYS A 154 10.78 -12.69 2.58
N PRO A 155 9.90 -13.63 2.97
CA PRO A 155 9.94 -14.17 4.32
C PRO A 155 11.28 -14.87 4.59
N PRO A 156 11.77 -14.87 5.84
CA PRO A 156 12.97 -15.61 6.19
C PRO A 156 12.89 -17.10 5.80
N PRO A 157 13.98 -17.75 5.42
CA PRO A 157 13.96 -19.12 4.89
C PRO A 157 13.31 -20.18 5.78
N ALA A 158 13.27 -19.92 7.11
CA ALA A 158 12.61 -20.80 8.09
C ALA A 158 11.08 -20.69 8.07
N PHE A 159 10.51 -19.69 7.40
CA PHE A 159 9.06 -19.43 7.39
C PHE A 159 8.51 -19.56 5.99
N LYS A 160 7.31 -20.10 5.90
CA LYS A 160 6.55 -20.23 4.66
C LYS A 160 5.22 -19.49 4.81
N ALA A 161 4.92 -18.62 3.85
CA ALA A 161 3.61 -18.00 3.78
C ALA A 161 2.54 -19.06 3.48
N GLU A 162 1.39 -19.00 4.13
CA GLU A 162 0.24 -19.86 3.89
C GLU A 162 -0.86 -19.14 3.10
N CYS A 163 -0.99 -17.83 3.31
CA CYS A 163 -1.94 -16.97 2.62
C CYS A 163 -1.43 -15.53 2.55
N VAL A 164 -2.12 -14.72 1.74
CA VAL A 164 -2.00 -13.26 1.72
C VAL A 164 -3.22 -12.67 2.44
N ILE A 165 -3.02 -11.67 3.28
CA ILE A 165 -4.12 -10.91 3.90
C ILE A 165 -4.01 -9.46 3.44
N ILE A 166 -5.06 -8.98 2.79
CA ILE A 166 -5.19 -7.59 2.36
C ILE A 166 -5.99 -6.84 3.41
N ASN A 167 -5.37 -5.80 3.94
CA ASN A 167 -5.99 -4.90 4.90
C ASN A 167 -6.79 -3.83 4.14
N ALA A 168 -8.09 -4.01 4.02
CA ALA A 168 -9.04 -3.05 3.47
C ALA A 168 -10.05 -2.60 4.55
N VAL A 169 -9.62 -2.62 5.79
CA VAL A 169 -10.47 -2.37 6.97
C VAL A 169 -10.82 -0.89 7.10
N GLU A 170 -9.81 -0.01 7.03
CA GLU A 170 -9.96 1.45 7.17
C GLU A 170 -10.73 1.85 8.44
N CYS A 171 -10.25 1.33 9.61
CA CYS A 171 -10.90 1.51 10.90
C CYS A 171 -10.72 2.90 11.54
N GLU A 172 -9.80 3.73 11.03
CA GLU A 172 -9.51 5.04 11.60
C GLU A 172 -10.60 6.06 11.25
N PRO A 173 -11.01 6.92 12.20
CA PRO A 173 -11.92 8.02 11.91
C PRO A 173 -11.46 8.89 10.74
N TYR A 174 -12.39 9.47 10.02
CA TYR A 174 -12.23 10.36 8.86
C TYR A 174 -11.70 9.71 7.57
N LEU A 175 -10.96 8.59 7.61
CA LEU A 175 -10.41 7.96 6.42
C LEU A 175 -11.52 7.33 5.55
N THR A 176 -11.47 7.59 4.25
CA THR A 176 -12.41 7.08 3.24
C THR A 176 -11.73 6.69 1.92
N ALA A 177 -10.39 6.78 1.87
CA ALA A 177 -9.62 6.56 0.65
C ALA A 177 -9.69 5.11 0.17
N ASP A 178 -9.54 4.14 1.10
CA ASP A 178 -9.58 2.71 0.75
C ASP A 178 -10.99 2.28 0.34
N HIS A 179 -12.03 2.82 1.01
CA HIS A 179 -13.42 2.58 0.63
C HIS A 179 -13.67 2.99 -0.81
N GLN A 180 -13.30 4.22 -1.16
CA GLN A 180 -13.53 4.74 -2.51
C GLN A 180 -12.67 4.03 -3.55
N LEU A 181 -11.41 3.68 -3.20
CA LEU A 181 -10.53 2.89 -4.07
C LEU A 181 -11.14 1.52 -4.40
N MET A 182 -11.74 0.83 -3.42
CA MET A 182 -12.44 -0.44 -3.67
C MET A 182 -13.61 -0.28 -4.61
N LEU A 183 -14.34 0.84 -4.55
CA LEU A 183 -15.49 1.09 -5.41
C LEU A 183 -15.08 1.43 -6.85
N GLU A 184 -14.00 2.20 -7.04
CA GLU A 184 -13.58 2.66 -8.36
C GLU A 184 -12.60 1.70 -9.07
N HIS A 185 -11.78 0.94 -8.31
CA HIS A 185 -10.67 0.13 -8.82
C HIS A 185 -10.68 -1.34 -8.37
N ALA A 186 -11.88 -1.93 -8.22
CA ALA A 186 -12.02 -3.30 -7.71
C ALA A 186 -11.25 -4.36 -8.52
N GLU A 187 -11.26 -4.27 -9.86
CA GLU A 187 -10.56 -5.21 -10.75
C GLU A 187 -9.03 -5.09 -10.60
N GLU A 188 -8.50 -3.88 -10.55
CA GLU A 188 -7.06 -3.63 -10.37
C GLU A 188 -6.57 -4.16 -9.02
N ILE A 189 -7.40 -4.02 -7.97
CA ILE A 189 -7.10 -4.59 -6.65
C ILE A 189 -6.99 -6.12 -6.75
N MET A 190 -7.95 -6.80 -7.41
CA MET A 190 -7.91 -8.26 -7.55
C MET A 190 -6.70 -8.75 -8.35
N VAL A 191 -6.33 -8.04 -9.42
CA VAL A 191 -5.10 -8.33 -10.17
C VAL A 191 -3.87 -8.18 -9.28
N GLY A 192 -3.81 -7.10 -8.51
CA GLY A 192 -2.74 -6.86 -7.53
C GLY A 192 -2.62 -7.98 -6.49
N VAL A 193 -3.75 -8.42 -5.93
CA VAL A 193 -3.79 -9.55 -4.98
C VAL A 193 -3.27 -10.84 -5.62
N SER A 194 -3.67 -11.13 -6.85
CA SER A 194 -3.22 -12.31 -7.61
C SER A 194 -1.70 -12.29 -7.85
N ILE A 195 -1.15 -11.11 -8.13
CA ILE A 195 0.31 -10.91 -8.27
C ILE A 195 1.03 -11.15 -6.94
N LEU A 196 0.50 -10.65 -5.83
CA LEU A 196 1.06 -10.89 -4.50
C LEU A 196 1.02 -12.37 -4.11
N MET A 197 -0.11 -13.07 -4.38
CA MET A 197 -0.22 -14.51 -4.17
C MET A 197 0.87 -15.27 -4.94
N LYS A 198 1.08 -14.92 -6.20
CA LYS A 198 2.13 -15.50 -7.06
C LYS A 198 3.52 -15.21 -6.51
N ALA A 199 3.78 -14.00 -6.05
CA ALA A 199 5.07 -13.59 -5.49
C ALA A 199 5.48 -14.43 -4.28
N VAL A 200 4.55 -14.70 -3.35
CA VAL A 200 4.82 -15.52 -2.15
C VAL A 200 4.45 -17.00 -2.32
N LYS A 201 4.05 -17.42 -3.53
CA LYS A 201 3.76 -18.82 -3.91
C LYS A 201 2.64 -19.46 -3.06
N VAL A 202 1.56 -18.71 -2.82
CA VAL A 202 0.37 -19.18 -2.11
C VAL A 202 -0.86 -19.22 -3.03
N ASN A 203 -1.85 -20.03 -2.66
CA ASN A 203 -3.08 -20.20 -3.43
C ASN A 203 -4.30 -19.59 -2.71
N LYS A 204 -4.09 -18.84 -1.64
CA LYS A 204 -5.17 -18.27 -0.85
C LYS A 204 -4.89 -16.84 -0.44
N ALA A 205 -5.89 -15.98 -0.58
CA ALA A 205 -5.86 -14.61 -0.08
C ALA A 205 -7.19 -14.24 0.57
N PHE A 206 -7.12 -13.37 1.57
CA PHE A 206 -8.27 -12.78 2.25
C PHE A 206 -8.22 -11.27 2.13
N ILE A 207 -9.37 -10.65 1.88
CA ILE A 207 -9.53 -9.19 1.89
C ILE A 207 -10.47 -8.86 3.04
N GLY A 208 -9.95 -8.27 4.12
CA GLY A 208 -10.72 -7.90 5.30
C GLY A 208 -11.32 -6.51 5.12
N ILE A 209 -12.65 -6.39 5.20
CA ILE A 209 -13.39 -5.13 5.06
C ILE A 209 -14.37 -4.99 6.22
N GLU A 210 -14.41 -3.83 6.88
CA GLU A 210 -15.41 -3.57 7.92
C GLU A 210 -16.82 -3.46 7.36
N ASN A 211 -17.81 -3.94 8.13
CA ASN A 211 -19.21 -4.05 7.70
C ASN A 211 -19.95 -2.70 7.63
N ASN A 212 -19.30 -1.58 7.95
CA ASN A 212 -19.79 -0.25 7.62
C ASN A 212 -19.62 0.16 6.14
N LYS A 213 -19.04 -0.73 5.33
CA LYS A 213 -18.83 -0.57 3.87
C LYS A 213 -19.55 -1.69 3.09
N PRO A 214 -20.88 -1.81 3.19
CA PRO A 214 -21.62 -2.92 2.57
C PRO A 214 -21.56 -2.91 1.05
N ASP A 215 -21.49 -1.76 0.43
CA ASP A 215 -21.32 -1.54 -1.01
C ASP A 215 -19.96 -2.09 -1.50
N ALA A 216 -18.88 -1.75 -0.80
CA ALA A 216 -17.55 -2.26 -1.11
C ALA A 216 -17.48 -3.78 -0.90
N ILE A 217 -18.02 -4.32 0.19
CA ILE A 217 -18.08 -5.77 0.44
C ILE A 217 -18.80 -6.48 -0.72
N GLN A 218 -19.96 -5.97 -1.14
CA GLN A 218 -20.74 -6.58 -2.21
C GLN A 218 -20.00 -6.54 -3.55
N LEU A 219 -19.41 -5.38 -3.91
CA LEU A 219 -18.67 -5.23 -5.15
C LEU A 219 -17.40 -6.10 -5.17
N MET A 220 -16.60 -6.03 -4.12
CA MET A 220 -15.36 -6.79 -4.01
C MET A 220 -15.62 -8.30 -4.00
N ALA A 221 -16.65 -8.78 -3.31
CA ALA A 221 -17.04 -10.19 -3.33
C ALA A 221 -17.51 -10.64 -4.72
N LYS A 222 -18.25 -9.80 -5.43
CA LYS A 222 -18.68 -10.06 -6.80
C LYS A 222 -17.48 -10.19 -7.74
N VAL A 223 -16.52 -9.27 -7.69
CA VAL A 223 -15.32 -9.30 -8.53
C VAL A 223 -14.42 -10.47 -8.13
N ALA A 224 -14.22 -10.72 -6.83
CA ALA A 224 -13.41 -11.83 -6.32
C ALA A 224 -13.90 -13.20 -6.81
N SER A 225 -15.20 -13.37 -7.11
CA SER A 225 -15.74 -14.63 -7.62
C SER A 225 -15.12 -15.09 -8.94
N SER A 226 -14.49 -14.19 -9.68
CA SER A 226 -13.75 -14.48 -10.92
C SER A 226 -12.27 -14.81 -10.70
N TYR A 227 -11.79 -14.73 -9.45
CA TYR A 227 -10.39 -14.95 -9.09
C TYR A 227 -10.26 -16.11 -8.11
N ALA A 228 -9.55 -17.16 -8.52
CA ALA A 228 -9.40 -18.36 -7.69
C ALA A 228 -8.62 -18.06 -6.41
N GLY A 229 -9.14 -18.51 -5.26
CA GLY A 229 -8.48 -18.45 -3.98
C GLY A 229 -8.55 -17.09 -3.27
N ILE A 230 -9.28 -16.11 -3.80
CA ILE A 230 -9.49 -14.81 -3.15
C ILE A 230 -10.86 -14.78 -2.48
N GLU A 231 -10.89 -14.47 -1.17
CA GLU A 231 -12.09 -14.41 -0.35
C GLU A 231 -12.21 -13.03 0.32
N VAL A 232 -13.39 -12.43 0.24
CA VAL A 232 -13.73 -11.20 0.98
C VAL A 232 -14.34 -11.57 2.32
N VAL A 233 -13.78 -11.02 3.40
CA VAL A 233 -14.19 -11.30 4.78
C VAL A 233 -14.77 -10.02 5.39
N ALA A 234 -16.07 -10.06 5.71
CA ALA A 234 -16.73 -8.98 6.44
C ALA A 234 -16.32 -9.02 7.92
N LEU A 235 -15.83 -7.88 8.41
CA LEU A 235 -15.34 -7.70 9.78
C LEU A 235 -16.24 -6.75 10.56
N LYS A 236 -16.27 -6.91 11.88
CA LYS A 236 -16.97 -6.01 12.79
C LYS A 236 -16.27 -4.65 12.82
N VAL A 237 -17.05 -3.56 12.80
CA VAL A 237 -16.52 -2.20 13.02
C VAL A 237 -16.01 -2.10 14.46
N GLN A 238 -14.71 -1.92 14.59
CA GLN A 238 -14.04 -1.82 15.88
C GLN A 238 -12.61 -1.29 15.71
N TYR A 239 -12.16 -0.37 16.55
CA TYR A 239 -10.79 0.13 16.47
C TYR A 239 -9.89 -0.59 17.48
N PRO A 240 -8.69 -1.08 17.12
CA PRO A 240 -8.03 -1.00 15.80
C PRO A 240 -8.18 -2.29 14.98
N GLN A 241 -9.33 -2.55 14.37
CA GLN A 241 -9.58 -3.74 13.54
C GLN A 241 -8.57 -3.89 12.39
N GLY A 242 -8.06 -2.77 11.87
CA GLY A 242 -7.03 -2.73 10.82
C GLY A 242 -5.60 -2.84 11.34
N GLY A 243 -5.38 -2.97 12.64
CA GLY A 243 -4.07 -3.31 13.18
C GLY A 243 -3.61 -4.67 12.63
N GLU A 244 -2.33 -4.82 12.25
CA GLU A 244 -1.84 -6.03 11.58
C GLU A 244 -2.17 -7.31 12.38
N LYS A 245 -1.84 -7.33 13.68
CA LYS A 245 -2.10 -8.49 14.55
C LYS A 245 -3.58 -8.73 14.78
N GLN A 246 -4.37 -7.67 14.94
CA GLN A 246 -5.82 -7.74 15.11
C GLN A 246 -6.50 -8.30 13.86
N LEU A 247 -6.09 -7.86 12.67
CA LEU A 247 -6.63 -8.35 11.41
C LEU A 247 -6.30 -9.84 11.19
N ILE A 248 -5.06 -10.24 11.47
CA ILE A 248 -4.64 -11.64 11.37
C ILE A 248 -5.48 -12.49 12.33
N ASP A 249 -5.63 -12.10 13.61
CA ASP A 249 -6.46 -12.81 14.59
C ASP A 249 -7.91 -12.91 14.10
N ALA A 250 -8.51 -11.82 13.66
CA ALA A 250 -9.89 -11.79 13.19
C ALA A 250 -10.14 -12.75 12.01
N ILE A 251 -9.18 -12.88 11.09
CA ILE A 251 -9.32 -13.71 9.88
C ILE A 251 -8.97 -15.16 10.15
N THR A 252 -7.83 -15.42 10.83
CA THR A 252 -7.24 -16.75 10.95
C THR A 252 -7.44 -17.41 12.30
N CYS A 253 -7.79 -16.64 13.34
CA CYS A 253 -7.81 -17.06 14.76
C CYS A 253 -6.44 -17.53 15.28
N LEU A 254 -5.32 -17.03 14.69
CA LEU A 254 -3.94 -17.45 14.98
C LEU A 254 -3.08 -16.29 15.48
N LEU A 255 -3.36 -15.78 16.65
CA LEU A 255 -2.68 -14.60 17.23
C LEU A 255 -1.20 -14.85 17.57
N TYR A 256 -0.83 -16.07 17.89
CA TYR A 256 0.48 -16.39 18.46
C TYR A 256 1.51 -17.00 17.50
N THR A 257 1.13 -17.24 16.25
CA THR A 257 1.97 -17.99 15.28
C THR A 257 2.45 -17.16 14.09
N SER A 258 2.04 -15.91 13.98
CA SER A 258 2.46 -15.03 12.86
C SER A 258 3.60 -14.12 13.31
N PRO A 259 4.84 -14.34 12.87
CA PRO A 259 5.89 -13.33 13.06
C PRO A 259 5.55 -12.08 12.28
N SER A 260 5.38 -10.95 12.98
CA SER A 260 5.28 -9.65 12.31
C SER A 260 6.65 -9.28 11.75
N PRO A 261 6.74 -8.72 10.53
CA PRO A 261 7.99 -8.15 10.03
C PRO A 261 8.58 -7.08 10.94
N ARG A 262 7.77 -6.47 11.82
CA ARG A 262 8.22 -5.53 12.85
C ARG A 262 8.90 -6.21 14.03
N ASP A 263 8.57 -7.45 14.33
CA ASP A 263 9.14 -8.17 15.48
C ASP A 263 10.59 -8.61 15.24
N SER A 264 11.04 -8.64 13.98
CA SER A 264 12.42 -8.98 13.60
C SER A 264 13.39 -7.81 13.64
N THR A 265 12.92 -6.57 13.89
CA THR A 265 13.76 -5.35 13.92
C THR A 265 14.00 -4.83 15.34
N SER A 266 13.58 -5.55 16.38
CA SER A 266 13.74 -5.17 17.79
C SER A 266 14.79 -6.01 18.51
N SER A 267 15.92 -6.33 17.87
CA SER A 267 17.10 -6.89 18.51
C SER A 267 18.37 -6.19 18.09
#